data_605d2a6e9d8f3ee76cb41c271344f85a
#
_entry.id   605d2a6e9d8f3ee76cb41c271344f85a
#
_cell.length_a   1.000
_cell.length_b   1.000
_cell.length_c   1.000
_cell.angle_alpha   90.00
_cell.angle_beta   90.00
_cell.angle_gamma   90.00
#
_symmetry.space_group_name_H-M   'P 1'
#
loop_
_entity.id
_entity.type
_entity.pdbx_description
1 polymer ?
#
loop_
_entity_poly.entity_id
_entity_poly.type
_entity_poly.pdbx_seq_one_letter_code
_entity_poly.pdbx_strand_id
1 'polypeptide(L)'
;MKLRVDRDILAEAVTWTARSVPARPPVPVLAGVRLEAKGSSLVLASFDYEVSAHCEVAADVEEDGVVLVSGRLLADIAKALPNKPVDLEVEGNKVAVSCGSARFSLAAMAADDYPALPVMPAVDGTIDAHDLARAVGQVSIAASRDDTLPLLTSVQIEVEGSSLVLMATDRYRLAMRELTWSPSNTELSTTALLKARTLSDVAKSLTSSGDVTVALSSESAASSLIGFEAGGRRTTSLLTDGDYPPVRRLFPESTSIHATVGTD
;
A
#
# COMPACT_ATOMS: atom_id res chain seq x y z
N MET A 1 -15.21 15.66 -16.72
CA MET A 1 -13.89 15.67 -16.07
C MET A 1 -12.84 16.10 -17.09
N LYS A 2 -12.13 17.16 -16.79
CA LYS A 2 -11.05 17.65 -17.64
C LYS A 2 -9.94 18.24 -16.77
N LEU A 3 -8.69 17.84 -17.01
CA LEU A 3 -7.55 18.27 -16.21
C LEU A 3 -6.23 18.22 -16.98
N ARG A 4 -5.23 18.94 -16.46
CA ARG A 4 -3.83 18.86 -16.88
C ARG A 4 -2.95 18.48 -15.68
N VAL A 5 -2.00 17.61 -15.91
CA VAL A 5 -1.06 17.13 -14.89
C VAL A 5 0.35 16.98 -15.49
N ASP A 6 1.38 17.12 -14.65
CA ASP A 6 2.75 16.82 -15.05
C ASP A 6 2.90 15.33 -15.38
N ARG A 7 3.67 15.05 -16.43
CA ARG A 7 3.85 13.68 -16.96
C ARG A 7 4.52 12.75 -15.95
N ASP A 8 5.55 13.22 -15.25
CA ASP A 8 6.31 12.39 -14.34
C ASP A 8 5.50 12.12 -13.07
N ILE A 9 4.79 13.14 -12.58
CA ILE A 9 3.85 13.01 -11.46
C ILE A 9 2.75 12.00 -11.79
N LEU A 10 2.13 12.09 -12.97
CA LEU A 10 1.11 11.15 -13.38
C LEU A 10 1.65 9.72 -13.52
N ALA A 11 2.81 9.56 -14.18
CA ALA A 11 3.40 8.24 -14.42
C ALA A 11 3.79 7.54 -13.10
N GLU A 12 4.30 8.29 -12.14
CA GLU A 12 4.65 7.79 -10.81
C GLU A 12 3.38 7.41 -10.04
N ALA A 13 2.38 8.28 -9.97
CA ALA A 13 1.12 8.04 -9.27
C ALA A 13 0.37 6.83 -9.84
N VAL A 14 0.24 6.74 -11.17
CA VAL A 14 -0.40 5.60 -11.84
C VAL A 14 0.37 4.31 -11.59
N THR A 15 1.70 4.34 -11.73
CA THR A 15 2.53 3.15 -11.51
C THR A 15 2.43 2.66 -10.07
N TRP A 16 2.40 3.58 -9.12
CA TRP A 16 2.26 3.23 -7.71
C TRP A 16 0.87 2.65 -7.40
N THR A 17 -0.20 3.32 -7.84
CA THR A 17 -1.58 2.87 -7.60
C THR A 17 -1.88 1.54 -8.29
N ALA A 18 -1.39 1.34 -9.51
CA ALA A 18 -1.62 0.13 -10.29
C ALA A 18 -0.96 -1.14 -9.69
N ARG A 19 -0.04 -1.02 -8.72
CA ARG A 19 0.56 -2.18 -8.02
C ARG A 19 -0.47 -2.99 -7.23
N SER A 20 -1.50 -2.32 -6.70
CA SER A 20 -2.58 -2.96 -5.94
C SER A 20 -3.70 -3.51 -6.84
N VAL A 21 -3.62 -3.30 -8.16
CA VAL A 21 -4.57 -3.89 -9.11
C VAL A 21 -4.24 -5.37 -9.31
N PRO A 22 -5.17 -6.29 -9.03
CA PRO A 22 -4.91 -7.72 -9.15
C PRO A 22 -4.64 -8.12 -10.61
N ALA A 23 -3.67 -9.03 -10.81
CA ALA A 23 -3.33 -9.52 -12.14
C ALA A 23 -4.49 -10.32 -12.79
N ARG A 24 -5.30 -10.98 -11.95
CA ARG A 24 -6.49 -11.73 -12.34
C ARG A 24 -7.63 -11.36 -11.38
N PRO A 25 -8.33 -10.24 -11.65
CA PRO A 25 -9.40 -9.79 -10.77
C PRO A 25 -10.58 -10.77 -10.78
N PRO A 26 -11.18 -11.07 -9.63
CA PRO A 26 -12.36 -11.92 -9.55
C PRO A 26 -13.57 -11.26 -10.22
N VAL A 27 -13.60 -9.93 -10.24
CA VAL A 27 -14.62 -9.12 -10.91
C VAL A 27 -13.91 -8.13 -11.83
N PRO A 28 -14.31 -7.99 -13.10
CA PRO A 28 -13.61 -7.14 -14.07
C PRO A 28 -13.39 -5.69 -13.65
N VAL A 29 -14.30 -5.10 -12.87
CA VAL A 29 -14.21 -3.72 -12.39
C VAL A 29 -12.97 -3.48 -11.51
N LEU A 30 -12.48 -4.49 -10.79
CA LEU A 30 -11.28 -4.42 -9.95
C LEU A 30 -9.97 -4.34 -10.76
N ALA A 31 -10.01 -4.53 -12.09
CA ALA A 31 -8.88 -4.21 -12.96
C ALA A 31 -8.71 -2.70 -13.17
N GLY A 32 -9.65 -1.90 -12.65
CA GLY A 32 -9.69 -0.46 -12.80
C GLY A 32 -8.84 0.29 -11.79
N VAL A 33 -8.37 1.46 -12.22
CA VAL A 33 -7.93 2.55 -11.35
C VAL A 33 -8.98 3.66 -11.46
N ARG A 34 -9.50 4.07 -10.32
CA ARG A 34 -10.45 5.17 -10.20
C ARG A 34 -9.67 6.49 -10.19
N LEU A 35 -10.03 7.37 -11.09
CA LEU A 35 -9.51 8.71 -11.18
C LEU A 35 -10.59 9.68 -10.72
N GLU A 36 -10.29 10.56 -9.79
CA GLU A 36 -11.17 11.61 -9.31
C GLU A 36 -10.45 12.96 -9.40
N ALA A 37 -10.94 13.84 -10.26
CA ALA A 37 -10.46 15.21 -10.37
C ALA A 37 -11.38 16.12 -9.55
N LYS A 38 -10.78 16.90 -8.63
CA LYS A 38 -11.54 17.83 -7.80
C LYS A 38 -10.66 18.98 -7.33
N GLY A 39 -11.16 20.21 -7.56
CA GLY A 39 -10.46 21.42 -7.14
C GLY A 39 -9.11 21.60 -7.83
N SER A 40 -7.99 21.29 -7.15
CA SER A 40 -6.63 21.38 -7.68
C SER A 40 -5.87 20.05 -7.56
N SER A 41 -6.58 18.96 -7.41
CA SER A 41 -5.95 17.64 -7.23
C SER A 41 -6.57 16.57 -8.13
N LEU A 42 -5.76 15.59 -8.47
CA LEU A 42 -6.15 14.32 -9.04
C LEU A 42 -5.87 13.21 -8.04
N VAL A 43 -6.91 12.50 -7.65
CA VAL A 43 -6.83 11.31 -6.81
C VAL A 43 -6.89 10.07 -7.69
N LEU A 44 -5.91 9.19 -7.51
CA LEU A 44 -5.88 7.87 -8.12
C LEU A 44 -6.11 6.82 -7.02
N ALA A 45 -7.03 5.90 -7.24
CA ALA A 45 -7.30 4.86 -6.26
C ALA A 45 -7.51 3.49 -6.92
N SER A 46 -7.09 2.44 -6.21
CA SER A 46 -7.38 1.04 -6.54
C SER A 46 -7.75 0.26 -5.31
N PHE A 47 -8.53 -0.81 -5.47
CA PHE A 47 -8.99 -1.67 -4.39
C PHE A 47 -9.31 -3.06 -4.92
N ASP A 48 -8.92 -4.11 -4.19
CA ASP A 48 -9.16 -5.52 -4.54
C ASP A 48 -9.96 -6.28 -3.48
N TYR A 49 -10.67 -5.57 -2.60
CA TYR A 49 -11.36 -6.01 -1.39
C TYR A 49 -10.45 -6.32 -0.19
N GLU A 50 -9.15 -6.51 -0.37
CA GLU A 50 -8.20 -6.72 0.72
C GLU A 50 -7.28 -5.50 0.91
N VAL A 51 -6.74 -4.98 -0.20
CA VAL A 51 -5.77 -3.88 -0.19
C VAL A 51 -6.29 -2.73 -1.01
N SER A 52 -6.27 -1.53 -0.45
CA SER A 52 -6.51 -0.30 -1.20
C SER A 52 -5.23 0.50 -1.36
N ALA A 53 -5.12 1.20 -2.48
CA ALA A 53 -4.11 2.22 -2.71
C ALA A 53 -4.80 3.53 -3.09
N HIS A 54 -4.36 4.64 -2.51
CA HIS A 54 -4.86 5.98 -2.75
C HIS A 54 -3.66 6.92 -2.89
N CYS A 55 -3.57 7.61 -3.99
CA CYS A 55 -2.51 8.57 -4.28
C CYS A 55 -3.13 9.88 -4.73
N GLU A 56 -2.81 10.97 -4.04
CA GLU A 56 -3.26 12.31 -4.37
C GLU A 56 -2.08 13.11 -4.94
N VAL A 57 -2.30 13.76 -6.08
CA VAL A 57 -1.29 14.58 -6.76
C VAL A 57 -1.90 15.91 -7.21
N ALA A 58 -1.07 16.95 -7.26
CA ALA A 58 -1.49 18.23 -7.78
C ALA A 58 -1.82 18.15 -9.28
N ALA A 59 -2.92 18.75 -9.69
CA ALA A 59 -3.36 18.84 -11.06
C ALA A 59 -4.10 20.16 -11.30
N ASP A 60 -4.03 20.65 -12.54
CA ASP A 60 -4.81 21.79 -12.99
C ASP A 60 -6.16 21.27 -13.50
N VAL A 61 -7.19 21.38 -12.67
CA VAL A 61 -8.52 20.81 -12.92
C VAL A 61 -9.43 21.90 -13.54
N GLU A 62 -9.82 21.70 -14.80
CA GLU A 62 -10.79 22.55 -15.49
C GLU A 62 -12.23 22.12 -15.19
N GLU A 63 -12.46 20.82 -15.07
CA GLU A 63 -13.76 20.21 -14.82
C GLU A 63 -13.63 19.04 -13.83
N ASP A 64 -14.32 19.14 -12.70
CA ASP A 64 -14.41 18.05 -11.71
C ASP A 64 -15.05 16.80 -12.33
N GLY A 65 -14.74 15.64 -11.77
CA GLY A 65 -15.40 14.41 -12.18
C GLY A 65 -14.66 13.14 -11.75
N VAL A 66 -15.30 12.02 -12.01
CA VAL A 66 -14.81 10.68 -11.66
C VAL A 66 -14.89 9.79 -12.88
N VAL A 67 -13.86 8.98 -13.09
CA VAL A 67 -13.84 7.95 -14.12
C VAL A 67 -13.04 6.73 -13.65
N LEU A 68 -13.43 5.56 -14.10
CA LEU A 68 -12.71 4.31 -13.90
C LEU A 68 -12.12 3.85 -15.23
N VAL A 69 -10.83 3.53 -15.24
CA VAL A 69 -10.12 3.04 -16.44
C VAL A 69 -9.24 1.84 -16.10
N SER A 70 -8.90 1.02 -17.09
CA SER A 70 -7.97 -0.09 -16.89
C SER A 70 -6.64 0.40 -16.31
N GLY A 71 -6.31 -0.01 -15.08
CA GLY A 71 -5.10 0.41 -14.37
C GLY A 71 -3.83 -0.02 -15.10
N ARG A 72 -3.81 -1.23 -15.63
CA ARG A 72 -2.67 -1.76 -16.39
C ARG A 72 -2.43 -0.94 -17.68
N LEU A 73 -3.49 -0.69 -18.45
CA LEU A 73 -3.37 0.03 -19.70
C LEU A 73 -2.98 1.49 -19.46
N LEU A 74 -3.54 2.13 -18.43
CA LEU A 74 -3.15 3.49 -18.04
C LEU A 74 -1.67 3.55 -17.63
N ALA A 75 -1.17 2.54 -16.87
CA ALA A 75 0.22 2.48 -16.47
C ALA A 75 1.17 2.29 -17.68
N ASP A 76 0.81 1.45 -18.63
CA ASP A 76 1.60 1.25 -19.85
C ASP A 76 1.64 2.53 -20.72
N ILE A 77 0.52 3.22 -20.84
CA ILE A 77 0.45 4.52 -21.55
C ILE A 77 1.31 5.55 -20.79
N ALA A 78 1.12 5.72 -19.49
CA ALA A 78 1.82 6.74 -18.71
C ALA A 78 3.35 6.62 -18.82
N LYS A 79 3.88 5.40 -18.88
CA LYS A 79 5.31 5.13 -19.09
C LYS A 79 5.79 5.51 -20.49
N ALA A 80 4.92 5.41 -21.50
CA ALA A 80 5.25 5.67 -22.90
C ALA A 80 5.09 7.15 -23.33
N LEU A 81 4.49 7.99 -22.47
CA LEU A 81 4.26 9.40 -22.77
C LEU A 81 5.58 10.18 -22.90
N PRO A 82 5.67 11.14 -23.85
CA PRO A 82 6.81 12.06 -23.93
C PRO A 82 6.83 13.01 -22.72
N ASN A 83 8.01 13.59 -22.42
CA ASN A 83 8.18 14.53 -21.31
C ASN A 83 7.52 15.90 -21.64
N LYS A 84 6.20 15.96 -21.53
CA LYS A 84 5.35 17.14 -21.71
C LYS A 84 4.13 17.02 -20.80
N PRO A 85 3.44 18.13 -20.45
CA PRO A 85 2.18 18.07 -19.71
C PRO A 85 1.15 17.14 -20.38
N VAL A 86 0.39 16.45 -19.56
CA VAL A 86 -0.63 15.48 -19.97
C VAL A 86 -2.01 16.08 -19.74
N ASP A 87 -2.82 16.13 -20.77
CA ASP A 87 -4.23 16.47 -20.68
C ASP A 87 -5.05 15.19 -20.64
N LEU A 88 -5.97 15.10 -19.69
CA LEU A 88 -6.95 14.04 -19.53
C LEU A 88 -8.35 14.64 -19.69
N GLU A 89 -9.15 14.07 -20.59
CA GLU A 89 -10.53 14.54 -20.84
C GLU A 89 -11.48 13.34 -20.99
N VAL A 90 -12.60 13.38 -20.27
CA VAL A 90 -13.65 12.36 -20.39
C VAL A 90 -14.63 12.75 -21.48
N GLU A 91 -14.70 11.95 -22.54
CA GLU A 91 -15.56 12.12 -23.70
C GLU A 91 -16.54 10.94 -23.80
N GLY A 92 -17.74 11.10 -23.25
CA GLY A 92 -18.74 10.03 -23.21
C GLY A 92 -18.24 8.81 -22.43
N ASN A 93 -18.02 7.69 -23.12
CA ASN A 93 -17.52 6.44 -22.52
C ASN A 93 -16.01 6.21 -22.71
N LYS A 94 -15.26 7.27 -22.97
CA LYS A 94 -13.81 7.21 -23.19
C LYS A 94 -13.09 8.30 -22.44
N VAL A 95 -11.83 8.03 -22.14
CA VAL A 95 -10.88 9.01 -21.60
C VAL A 95 -9.83 9.26 -22.68
N ALA A 96 -9.79 10.47 -23.18
CA ALA A 96 -8.73 10.94 -24.06
C ALA A 96 -7.51 11.32 -23.22
N VAL A 97 -6.35 10.82 -23.61
CA VAL A 97 -5.04 11.14 -23.00
C VAL A 97 -4.19 11.81 -24.06
N SER A 98 -3.83 13.06 -23.85
CA SER A 98 -3.04 13.85 -24.78
C SER A 98 -1.74 14.33 -24.15
N CYS A 99 -0.61 14.14 -24.86
CA CYS A 99 0.69 14.58 -24.39
C CYS A 99 1.58 14.96 -25.57
N GLY A 100 1.77 16.25 -25.83
CA GLY A 100 2.46 16.73 -27.02
C GLY A 100 1.75 16.28 -28.30
N SER A 101 2.40 15.47 -29.13
CA SER A 101 1.81 14.87 -30.34
C SER A 101 1.17 13.49 -30.08
N ALA A 102 1.42 12.88 -28.92
CA ALA A 102 0.84 11.58 -28.60
C ALA A 102 -0.63 11.73 -28.18
N ARG A 103 -1.45 10.79 -28.66
CA ARG A 103 -2.88 10.71 -28.38
C ARG A 103 -3.26 9.26 -28.11
N PHE A 104 -3.96 9.03 -27.01
CA PHE A 104 -4.50 7.73 -26.65
C PHE A 104 -5.96 7.87 -26.25
N SER A 105 -6.71 6.79 -26.37
CA SER A 105 -8.09 6.71 -25.92
C SER A 105 -8.29 5.44 -25.12
N LEU A 106 -8.73 5.58 -23.87
CA LEU A 106 -9.05 4.49 -22.94
C LEU A 106 -10.56 4.35 -22.86
N ALA A 107 -11.07 3.12 -22.89
CA ALA A 107 -12.47 2.90 -22.57
C ALA A 107 -12.71 3.16 -21.08
N ALA A 108 -13.74 3.95 -20.77
CA ALA A 108 -14.23 4.09 -19.41
C ALA A 108 -14.93 2.80 -18.97
N MET A 109 -14.69 2.37 -17.73
CA MET A 109 -15.38 1.26 -17.08
C MET A 109 -16.54 1.80 -16.23
N ALA A 110 -17.49 0.95 -15.86
CA ALA A 110 -18.61 1.35 -14.99
C ALA A 110 -18.08 1.71 -13.58
N ALA A 111 -18.01 3.00 -13.28
CA ALA A 111 -17.50 3.50 -12.01
C ALA A 111 -18.47 3.23 -10.85
N ASP A 112 -19.78 3.13 -11.13
CA ASP A 112 -20.82 2.87 -10.14
C ASP A 112 -20.73 1.45 -9.55
N ASP A 113 -20.14 0.51 -10.31
CA ASP A 113 -19.90 -0.87 -9.85
C ASP A 113 -18.60 -1.01 -9.05
N TYR A 114 -17.80 0.06 -8.93
CA TYR A 114 -16.55 0.01 -8.19
C TYR A 114 -16.81 0.04 -6.69
N PRO A 115 -16.21 -0.87 -5.89
CA PRO A 115 -16.47 -0.94 -4.46
C PRO A 115 -16.04 0.35 -3.75
N ALA A 116 -16.75 0.69 -2.67
CA ALA A 116 -16.35 1.79 -1.81
C ALA A 116 -14.97 1.52 -1.21
N LEU A 117 -14.10 2.52 -1.28
CA LEU A 117 -12.76 2.43 -0.71
C LEU A 117 -12.84 2.42 0.82
N PRO A 118 -12.02 1.58 1.49
CA PRO A 118 -11.96 1.60 2.95
C PRO A 118 -11.42 2.95 3.44
N VAL A 119 -11.98 3.39 4.55
CA VAL A 119 -11.50 4.61 5.24
C VAL A 119 -10.30 4.23 6.08
N MET A 120 -9.23 5.02 6.00
CA MET A 120 -8.06 4.83 6.85
C MET A 120 -8.44 5.02 8.32
N PRO A 121 -8.04 4.12 9.22
CA PRO A 121 -8.26 4.27 10.65
C PRO A 121 -7.61 5.55 11.22
N ALA A 122 -7.90 5.86 12.49
CA ALA A 122 -7.20 6.92 13.20
C ALA A 122 -5.71 6.61 13.31
N VAL A 123 -4.88 7.65 13.25
CA VAL A 123 -3.42 7.52 13.30
C VAL A 123 -2.97 7.11 14.69
N ASP A 124 -2.20 6.02 14.78
CA ASP A 124 -1.61 5.52 16.03
C ASP A 124 -0.18 5.97 16.25
N GLY A 125 0.54 6.35 15.19
CA GLY A 125 1.90 6.86 15.32
C GLY A 125 2.64 6.94 13.99
N THR A 126 3.95 7.21 14.08
CA THR A 126 4.85 7.32 12.93
C THR A 126 6.12 6.50 13.11
N ILE A 127 6.70 6.06 12.01
CA ILE A 127 7.96 5.32 11.97
C ILE A 127 8.79 5.78 10.77
N ASP A 128 10.12 5.81 10.91
CA ASP A 128 11.01 6.09 9.78
C ASP A 128 10.86 5.03 8.67
N ALA A 129 10.72 5.50 7.43
CA ALA A 129 10.45 4.66 6.26
C ALA A 129 11.58 3.66 5.96
N HIS A 130 12.85 4.06 6.16
CA HIS A 130 14.00 3.20 5.92
C HIS A 130 14.12 2.11 6.99
N ASP A 131 13.88 2.47 8.26
CA ASP A 131 13.90 1.51 9.36
C ASP A 131 12.77 0.47 9.20
N LEU A 132 11.57 0.92 8.84
CA LEU A 132 10.45 0.03 8.52
C LEU A 132 10.80 -0.91 7.36
N ALA A 133 11.29 -0.36 6.22
CA ALA A 133 11.61 -1.15 5.04
C ALA A 133 12.72 -2.17 5.31
N ARG A 134 13.76 -1.79 6.08
CA ARG A 134 14.84 -2.68 6.49
C ARG A 134 14.34 -3.81 7.36
N ALA A 135 13.53 -3.50 8.37
CA ALA A 135 12.97 -4.49 9.29
C ALA A 135 12.03 -5.46 8.58
N VAL A 136 11.12 -4.94 7.76
CA VAL A 136 10.22 -5.76 6.95
C VAL A 136 10.99 -6.66 6.00
N GLY A 137 12.05 -6.17 5.35
CA GLY A 137 12.92 -6.97 4.49
C GLY A 137 13.62 -8.10 5.24
N GLN A 138 14.04 -7.88 6.49
CA GLN A 138 14.69 -8.88 7.34
C GLN A 138 13.72 -9.95 7.86
N VAL A 139 12.48 -9.59 8.14
CA VAL A 139 11.50 -10.49 8.77
C VAL A 139 10.66 -11.25 7.74
N SER A 140 10.20 -10.58 6.68
CA SER A 140 9.27 -11.17 5.71
C SER A 140 9.83 -12.40 4.98
N ILE A 141 11.15 -12.56 4.92
CA ILE A 141 11.80 -13.74 4.32
C ILE A 141 11.52 -15.04 5.09
N ALA A 142 11.16 -14.94 6.38
CA ALA A 142 10.82 -16.09 7.21
C ALA A 142 9.34 -16.46 7.13
N ALA A 143 8.48 -15.64 6.52
CA ALA A 143 7.08 -15.99 6.30
C ALA A 143 6.94 -17.11 5.26
N SER A 144 5.90 -17.93 5.42
CA SER A 144 5.56 -18.99 4.47
C SER A 144 5.14 -18.40 3.11
N ARG A 145 5.38 -19.16 2.04
CA ARG A 145 4.84 -18.88 0.70
C ARG A 145 3.68 -19.81 0.35
N ASP A 146 3.29 -20.66 1.28
CA ASP A 146 2.21 -21.62 1.10
C ASP A 146 0.88 -20.99 1.55
N ASP A 147 0.05 -20.62 0.60
CA ASP A 147 -1.25 -19.99 0.84
C ASP A 147 -2.25 -20.92 1.56
N THR A 148 -1.94 -22.21 1.70
CA THR A 148 -2.75 -23.14 2.51
C THR A 148 -2.55 -22.93 4.01
N LEU A 149 -1.54 -22.12 4.40
CA LEU A 149 -1.20 -21.77 5.78
C LEU A 149 -1.30 -20.25 5.99
N PRO A 150 -2.51 -19.65 5.90
CA PRO A 150 -2.67 -18.20 5.80
C PRO A 150 -2.06 -17.43 6.97
N LEU A 151 -2.09 -17.96 8.19
CA LEU A 151 -1.43 -17.34 9.35
C LEU A 151 0.07 -17.23 9.16
N LEU A 152 0.72 -18.27 8.63
CA LEU A 152 2.17 -18.29 8.44
C LEU A 152 2.63 -17.49 7.22
N THR A 153 1.73 -17.11 6.31
CA THR A 153 2.04 -16.15 5.22
C THR A 153 2.07 -14.72 5.72
N SER A 154 1.69 -14.48 6.99
CA SER A 154 1.62 -13.17 7.61
C SER A 154 2.87 -12.87 8.45
N VAL A 155 3.11 -11.60 8.67
CA VAL A 155 4.00 -11.05 9.69
C VAL A 155 3.13 -10.65 10.88
N GLN A 156 3.50 -11.11 12.06
CA GLN A 156 2.93 -10.60 13.32
C GLN A 156 3.59 -9.27 13.66
N ILE A 157 2.76 -8.28 13.94
CA ILE A 157 3.13 -6.94 14.38
C ILE A 157 2.66 -6.81 15.82
N GLU A 158 3.58 -6.72 16.77
CA GLU A 158 3.27 -6.44 18.16
C GLU A 158 3.66 -5.00 18.48
N VAL A 159 2.76 -4.27 19.09
CA VAL A 159 2.97 -2.88 19.53
C VAL A 159 2.82 -2.83 21.03
N GLU A 160 3.82 -2.27 21.71
CA GLU A 160 3.80 -2.00 23.14
C GLU A 160 4.46 -0.66 23.41
N GLY A 161 3.65 0.36 23.61
CA GLY A 161 4.12 1.74 23.70
C GLY A 161 4.99 2.14 22.52
N SER A 162 6.25 2.53 22.76
CA SER A 162 7.21 2.91 21.71
C SER A 162 7.96 1.74 21.07
N SER A 163 7.71 0.51 21.49
CA SER A 163 8.28 -0.70 20.89
C SER A 163 7.32 -1.26 19.83
N LEU A 164 7.85 -1.57 18.65
CA LEU A 164 7.16 -2.24 17.55
C LEU A 164 7.99 -3.47 17.16
N VAL A 165 7.42 -4.66 17.33
CA VAL A 165 8.11 -5.92 17.04
C VAL A 165 7.45 -6.61 15.86
N LEU A 166 8.26 -6.93 14.85
CA LEU A 166 7.86 -7.74 13.70
C LEU A 166 8.36 -9.16 13.86
N MET A 167 7.50 -10.15 13.66
CA MET A 167 7.87 -11.57 13.71
C MET A 167 7.26 -12.34 12.55
N ALA A 168 8.02 -13.30 12.00
CA ALA A 168 7.53 -14.22 10.99
C ALA A 168 8.18 -15.60 11.11
N THR A 169 7.43 -16.65 10.75
CA THR A 169 7.91 -18.03 10.71
C THR A 169 7.20 -18.83 9.62
N ASP A 170 7.91 -19.82 9.06
CA ASP A 170 7.35 -20.87 8.18
C ASP A 170 7.45 -22.26 8.81
N ARG A 171 7.67 -22.35 10.12
CA ARG A 171 7.94 -23.56 10.95
C ARG A 171 9.40 -24.04 10.91
N TYR A 172 10.18 -23.68 9.90
CA TYR A 172 11.59 -24.11 9.74
C TYR A 172 12.56 -23.01 10.12
N ARG A 173 12.16 -21.77 9.97
CA ARG A 173 12.93 -20.57 10.32
C ARG A 173 12.04 -19.55 11.00
N LEU A 174 12.67 -18.68 11.73
CA LEU A 174 12.02 -17.63 12.52
C LEU A 174 12.86 -16.37 12.41
N ALA A 175 12.21 -15.25 12.18
CA ALA A 175 12.83 -13.94 12.20
C ALA A 175 12.04 -13.01 13.12
N MET A 176 12.75 -12.18 13.86
CA MET A 176 12.20 -11.14 14.71
C MET A 176 13.04 -9.87 14.55
N ARG A 177 12.37 -8.74 14.49
CA ARG A 177 12.99 -7.42 14.51
C ARG A 177 12.19 -6.47 15.37
N GLU A 178 12.88 -5.88 16.34
CA GLU A 178 12.35 -4.81 17.18
C GLU A 178 12.77 -3.45 16.63
N LEU A 179 11.83 -2.51 16.64
CA LEU A 179 11.97 -1.15 16.19
C LEU A 179 11.43 -0.20 17.25
N THR A 180 11.99 0.99 17.30
CA THR A 180 11.38 2.10 18.04
C THR A 180 10.55 2.93 17.05
N TRP A 181 9.33 3.30 17.45
CA TRP A 181 8.46 4.17 16.71
C TRP A 181 7.91 5.28 17.61
N SER A 182 7.22 6.25 17.05
CA SER A 182 6.63 7.38 17.77
C SER A 182 5.12 7.21 17.86
N PRO A 183 4.58 6.55 18.91
CA PRO A 183 3.14 6.36 19.06
C PRO A 183 2.44 7.66 19.45
N SER A 184 1.19 7.84 18.99
CA SER A 184 0.29 8.92 19.44
C SER A 184 -0.22 8.68 20.86
N ASN A 185 -0.30 7.40 21.27
CA ASN A 185 -0.64 6.97 22.63
C ASN A 185 0.41 5.97 23.14
N THR A 186 1.14 6.35 24.17
CA THR A 186 2.20 5.52 24.79
C THR A 186 1.67 4.31 25.56
N GLU A 187 0.37 4.25 25.83
CA GLU A 187 -0.29 3.10 26.47
C GLU A 187 -0.82 2.09 25.43
N LEU A 188 -0.59 2.33 24.15
CA LEU A 188 -1.05 1.43 23.10
C LEU A 188 -0.38 0.07 23.23
N SER A 189 -1.19 -0.98 23.38
CA SER A 189 -0.76 -2.37 23.36
C SER A 189 -1.71 -3.14 22.46
N THR A 190 -1.19 -3.66 21.34
CA THR A 190 -1.99 -4.38 20.36
C THR A 190 -1.15 -5.32 19.53
N THR A 191 -1.81 -6.31 18.93
CA THR A 191 -1.19 -7.27 18.00
C THR A 191 -2.00 -7.33 16.73
N ALA A 192 -1.32 -7.36 15.59
CA ALA A 192 -1.94 -7.45 14.28
C ALA A 192 -1.19 -8.46 13.40
N LEU A 193 -1.91 -9.09 12.48
CA LEU A 193 -1.33 -9.98 11.47
C LEU A 193 -1.56 -9.39 10.09
N LEU A 194 -0.49 -9.14 9.36
CA LEU A 194 -0.55 -8.61 8.01
C LEU A 194 0.20 -9.53 7.04
N LYS A 195 -0.40 -9.84 5.89
CA LYS A 195 0.27 -10.64 4.85
C LYS A 195 1.65 -10.08 4.55
N ALA A 196 2.69 -10.92 4.65
CA ALA A 196 4.09 -10.53 4.47
C ALA A 196 4.35 -9.88 3.11
N ARG A 197 3.66 -10.34 2.06
CA ARG A 197 3.73 -9.76 0.72
C ARG A 197 3.22 -8.31 0.72
N THR A 198 2.03 -8.07 1.27
CA THR A 198 1.43 -6.73 1.35
C THR A 198 2.33 -5.78 2.14
N LEU A 199 2.80 -6.21 3.33
CA LEU A 199 3.70 -5.40 4.16
C LEU A 199 5.01 -5.07 3.42
N SER A 200 5.58 -6.03 2.69
CA SER A 200 6.80 -5.83 1.89
C SER A 200 6.58 -4.85 0.73
N ASP A 201 5.45 -4.94 0.04
CA ASP A 201 5.11 -4.04 -1.06
C ASP A 201 4.88 -2.60 -0.56
N VAL A 202 4.19 -2.45 0.57
CA VAL A 202 3.99 -1.15 1.23
C VAL A 202 5.33 -0.56 1.66
N ALA A 203 6.13 -1.28 2.43
CA ALA A 203 7.41 -0.80 2.95
C ALA A 203 8.36 -0.34 1.83
N LYS A 204 8.45 -1.11 0.73
CA LYS A 204 9.26 -0.74 -0.45
C LYS A 204 8.72 0.50 -1.16
N SER A 205 7.39 0.67 -1.20
CA SER A 205 6.76 1.77 -1.93
C SER A 205 6.86 3.12 -1.22
N LEU A 206 7.13 3.13 0.07
CA LEU A 206 7.18 4.32 0.91
C LEU A 206 8.60 4.71 1.35
N THR A 207 9.64 3.99 0.94
CA THR A 207 11.03 4.17 1.39
C THR A 207 11.58 5.59 1.19
N SER A 208 11.14 6.32 0.18
CA SER A 208 11.62 7.67 -0.13
C SER A 208 10.81 8.78 0.55
N SER A 209 9.89 8.44 1.43
CA SER A 209 8.87 9.38 1.93
C SER A 209 9.20 10.01 3.30
N GLY A 210 10.33 9.67 3.93
CA GLY A 210 10.65 10.10 5.30
C GLY A 210 9.88 9.29 6.34
N ASP A 211 9.02 9.93 7.14
CA ASP A 211 8.20 9.24 8.11
C ASP A 211 6.95 8.63 7.48
N VAL A 212 6.63 7.41 7.90
CA VAL A 212 5.40 6.69 7.56
C VAL A 212 4.45 6.76 8.73
N THR A 213 3.26 7.26 8.49
CA THR A 213 2.14 7.21 9.43
C THR A 213 1.54 5.81 9.42
N VAL A 214 1.32 5.25 10.61
CA VAL A 214 0.69 3.93 10.81
C VAL A 214 -0.62 4.12 11.55
N ALA A 215 -1.66 3.42 11.10
CA ALA A 215 -3.00 3.45 11.69
C ALA A 215 -3.56 2.02 11.79
N LEU A 216 -4.06 1.65 12.95
CA LEU A 216 -4.67 0.36 13.22
C LEU A 216 -6.14 0.55 13.59
N SER A 217 -7.05 -0.22 13.02
CA SER A 217 -8.43 -0.19 13.49
C SER A 217 -8.54 -0.79 14.88
N SER A 218 -9.36 -0.18 15.74
CA SER A 218 -9.70 -0.79 17.04
C SER A 218 -10.43 -2.13 16.83
N GLU A 219 -10.29 -3.06 17.76
CA GLU A 219 -10.92 -4.40 17.74
C GLU A 219 -12.46 -4.37 17.60
N SER A 220 -13.10 -3.21 17.82
CA SER A 220 -14.54 -3.04 17.70
C SER A 220 -15.03 -2.73 16.26
N ALA A 221 -14.14 -2.60 15.29
CA ALA A 221 -14.53 -2.32 13.90
C ALA A 221 -15.04 -3.58 13.20
N ALA A 222 -16.03 -3.42 12.31
CA ALA A 222 -16.62 -4.54 11.55
C ALA A 222 -15.61 -5.28 10.64
N SER A 223 -14.44 -4.68 10.40
CA SER A 223 -13.29 -5.30 9.74
C SER A 223 -12.01 -4.66 10.30
N SER A 224 -11.06 -5.50 10.69
CA SER A 224 -9.77 -5.03 11.19
C SER A 224 -8.89 -4.58 10.02
N LEU A 225 -8.46 -3.32 10.05
CA LEU A 225 -7.65 -2.68 9.01
C LEU A 225 -6.35 -2.14 9.59
N ILE A 226 -5.31 -2.19 8.78
CA ILE A 226 -4.10 -1.40 8.99
C ILE A 226 -3.93 -0.42 7.84
N GLY A 227 -3.52 0.81 8.14
CA GLY A 227 -3.23 1.85 7.17
C GLY A 227 -1.80 2.36 7.29
N PHE A 228 -1.23 2.70 6.14
CA PHE A 228 0.08 3.34 6.03
C PHE A 228 -0.05 4.55 5.13
N GLU A 229 0.50 5.69 5.55
CA GLU A 229 0.47 6.91 4.76
C GLU A 229 1.81 7.64 4.79
N ALA A 230 2.28 8.05 3.62
CA ALA A 230 3.44 8.91 3.48
C ALA A 230 3.47 9.55 2.08
N GLY A 231 3.87 10.82 2.00
CA GLY A 231 4.07 11.52 0.72
C GLY A 231 2.85 11.57 -0.19
N GLY A 232 1.65 11.76 0.35
CA GLY A 232 0.39 11.79 -0.41
C GLY A 232 -0.10 10.41 -0.89
N ARG A 233 0.56 9.34 -0.44
CA ARG A 233 0.24 7.95 -0.76
C ARG A 233 -0.28 7.24 0.49
N ARG A 234 -1.40 6.58 0.34
CA ARG A 234 -2.05 5.83 1.41
C ARG A 234 -2.37 4.43 0.95
N THR A 235 -2.05 3.45 1.78
CA THR A 235 -2.44 2.05 1.58
C THR A 235 -3.18 1.59 2.82
N THR A 236 -4.35 0.96 2.63
CA THR A 236 -5.01 0.21 3.71
C THR A 236 -5.04 -1.27 3.34
N SER A 237 -5.00 -2.14 4.33
CA SER A 237 -5.10 -3.59 4.14
C SER A 237 -5.95 -4.20 5.24
N LEU A 238 -6.73 -5.21 4.87
CA LEU A 238 -7.35 -6.11 5.83
C LEU A 238 -6.26 -6.85 6.61
N LEU A 239 -6.46 -6.99 7.91
CA LEU A 239 -5.65 -7.85 8.76
C LEU A 239 -6.05 -9.32 8.58
N THR A 240 -5.10 -10.22 8.76
CA THR A 240 -5.36 -11.66 8.79
C THR A 240 -5.96 -12.02 10.15
N ASP A 241 -7.06 -12.74 10.16
CA ASP A 241 -7.73 -13.18 11.38
C ASP A 241 -7.13 -14.51 11.88
N GLY A 242 -6.99 -14.64 13.20
CA GLY A 242 -6.56 -15.86 13.86
C GLY A 242 -5.38 -15.69 14.82
N ASP A 243 -5.06 -16.78 15.54
CA ASP A 243 -4.00 -16.82 16.54
C ASP A 243 -2.67 -17.24 15.91
N TYR A 244 -1.71 -16.32 15.90
CA TYR A 244 -0.35 -16.62 15.45
C TYR A 244 0.37 -17.54 16.45
N PRO A 245 1.20 -18.49 16.00
CA PRO A 245 1.96 -19.35 16.91
C PRO A 245 2.82 -18.51 17.87
N PRO A 246 2.90 -18.85 19.17
CA PRO A 246 3.64 -18.08 20.16
C PRO A 246 5.17 -18.30 20.02
N VAL A 247 5.72 -17.81 18.91
CA VAL A 247 7.11 -18.07 18.50
C VAL A 247 8.14 -17.26 19.27
N ARG A 248 7.74 -16.15 19.90
CA ARG A 248 8.65 -15.30 20.69
C ARG A 248 9.42 -16.10 21.75
N ARG A 249 8.77 -17.09 22.38
CA ARG A 249 9.39 -17.98 23.37
C ARG A 249 10.48 -18.91 22.82
N LEU A 250 10.61 -19.03 21.51
CA LEU A 250 11.64 -19.85 20.86
C LEU A 250 12.98 -19.11 20.72
N PHE A 251 12.99 -17.79 20.91
CA PHE A 251 14.23 -17.04 20.97
C PHE A 251 14.92 -17.29 22.32
N PRO A 252 16.22 -17.63 22.33
CA PRO A 252 16.95 -17.83 23.55
C PRO A 252 17.15 -16.48 24.28
N GLU A 253 16.99 -16.47 25.60
CA GLU A 253 17.27 -15.30 26.43
C GLU A 253 18.76 -14.97 26.46
N SER A 254 19.63 -15.99 26.28
CA SER A 254 21.08 -15.83 26.22
C SER A 254 21.70 -16.84 25.26
N THR A 255 22.82 -16.46 24.65
CA THR A 255 23.64 -17.34 23.81
C THR A 255 25.00 -17.54 24.43
N SER A 256 25.47 -18.79 24.45
CA SER A 256 26.81 -19.14 24.98
C SER A 256 27.93 -19.01 23.94
N ILE A 257 27.58 -18.89 22.67
CA ILE A 257 28.55 -18.81 21.56
C ILE A 257 28.24 -17.52 20.76
N HIS A 258 29.28 -16.73 20.55
CA HIS A 258 29.21 -15.51 19.75
C HIS A 258 30.23 -15.58 18.61
N ALA A 259 29.83 -15.16 17.41
CA ALA A 259 30.70 -14.99 16.27
C ALA A 259 30.51 -13.59 15.68
N THR A 260 31.62 -12.90 15.42
CA THR A 260 31.58 -11.61 14.70
C THR A 260 32.04 -11.84 13.28
N VAL A 261 31.21 -11.45 12.32
CA VAL A 261 31.50 -11.57 10.88
C VAL A 261 31.36 -10.20 10.22
N GLY A 262 32.22 -9.91 9.27
CA GLY A 262 32.07 -8.73 8.41
C GLY A 262 30.85 -8.96 7.49
N THR A 263 30.03 -7.92 7.32
CA THR A 263 28.96 -7.89 6.32
C THR A 263 29.38 -6.86 5.28
N ASP A 264 29.84 -7.35 4.13
CA ASP A 264 30.18 -6.52 2.96
C ASP A 264 28.90 -6.15 2.20
#